data_78b8ff3934c6d3231fffe78286084b52
#
_entry.id   78b8ff3934c6d3231fffe78286084b52
#
_cell.length_a   1.000
_cell.length_b   1.000
_cell.length_c   1.000
_cell.angle_alpha   90.00
_cell.angle_beta   90.00
_cell.angle_gamma   90.00
#
_symmetry.space_group_name_H-M   'P 1'
#
loop_
_entity.id
_entity.type
_entity.pdbx_description
1 polymer ?
#
loop_
_entity_poly.entity_id
_entity_poly.type
_entity_poly.pdbx_seq_one_letter_code
_entity_poly.pdbx_strand_id
1 'polypeptide(L)'
;MKFFKENNVYPYLSQELNRKEIMNILSKEKNLGMCVYGKTESMISEYCPVGSIVGGKCSNKECSAPCVNDEFMLVDRMNKDFRVLTDKFCRAYIYNSAPINLIDEMEELKEKGVSSFRFDFIDEGEEEVKEILNYLKEKTPLENKEYTKGHYRRGVE
;
A
#
# COMPACT_ATOMS: atom_id res chain seq x y z
N MET A 1 9.90 18.42 -11.80
CA MET A 1 8.45 18.67 -12.11
C MET A 1 8.21 19.21 -13.52
N LYS A 2 9.13 20.01 -14.12
CA LYS A 2 8.95 20.54 -15.49
C LYS A 2 8.68 19.43 -16.52
N PHE A 3 9.49 18.36 -16.51
CA PHE A 3 9.34 17.20 -17.41
C PHE A 3 7.93 16.57 -17.35
N PHE A 4 7.37 16.38 -16.16
CA PHE A 4 6.04 15.78 -16.01
C PHE A 4 4.94 16.68 -16.60
N LYS A 5 5.03 18.00 -16.37
CA LYS A 5 4.07 18.97 -16.91
C LYS A 5 4.12 19.01 -18.43
N GLU A 6 5.33 19.00 -19.02
CA GLU A 6 5.53 19.02 -20.48
C GLU A 6 5.02 17.75 -21.19
N ASN A 7 4.97 16.63 -20.46
CA ASN A 7 4.51 15.34 -20.99
C ASN A 7 3.10 14.94 -20.52
N ASN A 8 2.35 15.84 -19.90
CA ASN A 8 1.02 15.56 -19.35
C ASN A 8 0.99 14.36 -18.37
N VAL A 9 2.08 14.13 -17.65
CA VAL A 9 2.18 13.08 -16.63
C VAL A 9 1.76 13.66 -15.29
N TYR A 10 0.82 12.97 -14.61
CA TYR A 10 0.34 13.35 -13.30
C TYR A 10 1.17 12.67 -12.21
N PRO A 11 2.03 13.38 -11.48
CA PRO A 11 2.94 12.77 -10.52
C PRO A 11 2.26 12.50 -9.18
N TYR A 12 2.57 11.33 -8.62
CA TYR A 12 2.21 10.97 -7.24
C TYR A 12 3.43 11.11 -6.33
N LEU A 13 3.16 11.59 -5.10
CA LEU A 13 4.16 11.63 -4.03
C LEU A 13 4.48 10.20 -3.58
N SER A 14 5.75 9.92 -3.32
CA SER A 14 6.17 8.63 -2.78
C SER A 14 5.60 8.41 -1.37
N GLN A 15 5.23 7.17 -1.06
CA GLN A 15 4.79 6.77 0.28
C GLN A 15 5.93 6.74 1.32
N GLU A 16 7.19 6.83 0.87
CA GLU A 16 8.38 6.88 1.72
C GLU A 16 8.65 8.29 2.29
N LEU A 17 8.00 9.32 1.73
CA LEU A 17 8.19 10.69 2.18
C LEU A 17 7.52 10.92 3.54
N ASN A 18 8.25 11.61 4.43
CA ASN A 18 7.65 12.09 5.66
C ASN A 18 6.88 13.41 5.46
N ARG A 19 6.08 13.79 6.47
CA ARG A 19 5.24 15.00 6.40
C ARG A 19 6.05 16.26 6.08
N LYS A 20 7.25 16.42 6.65
CA LYS A 20 8.10 17.60 6.42
C LYS A 20 8.54 17.71 4.97
N GLU A 21 8.95 16.59 4.38
CA GLU A 21 9.34 16.49 2.97
C GLU A 21 8.17 16.77 2.05
N ILE A 22 7.00 16.17 2.34
CA ILE A 22 5.76 16.40 1.60
C ILE A 22 5.41 17.89 1.62
N MET A 23 5.40 18.55 2.78
CA MET A 23 5.09 19.97 2.90
C MET A 23 6.10 20.86 2.17
N ASN A 24 7.40 20.48 2.18
CA ASN A 24 8.42 21.18 1.42
C ASN A 24 8.19 21.07 -0.10
N ILE A 25 7.80 19.90 -0.59
CA ILE A 25 7.45 19.71 -2.00
C ILE A 25 6.21 20.54 -2.35
N LEU A 26 5.15 20.44 -1.54
CA LEU A 26 3.89 21.15 -1.75
C LEU A 26 4.01 22.67 -1.62
N SER A 27 5.05 23.18 -0.97
CA SER A 27 5.34 24.63 -0.96
C SER A 27 5.81 25.15 -2.32
N LYS A 28 6.41 24.29 -3.15
CA LYS A 28 7.00 24.63 -4.44
C LYS A 28 6.17 24.15 -5.63
N GLU A 29 5.47 23.04 -5.46
CA GLU A 29 4.71 22.39 -6.51
C GLU A 29 3.30 22.04 -6.03
N LYS A 30 2.33 22.20 -6.93
CA LYS A 30 0.91 21.92 -6.68
C LYS A 30 0.38 20.89 -7.68
N ASN A 31 -0.84 20.45 -7.47
CA ASN A 31 -1.51 19.49 -8.33
C ASN A 31 -0.79 18.14 -8.37
N LEU A 32 -0.45 17.62 -7.18
CA LEU A 32 0.16 16.31 -7.01
C LEU A 32 -0.86 15.31 -6.47
N GLY A 33 -0.65 14.03 -6.81
CA GLY A 33 -1.40 12.93 -6.23
C GLY A 33 -0.70 12.38 -4.98
N MET A 34 -1.48 11.74 -4.11
CA MET A 34 -0.96 11.04 -2.94
C MET A 34 -1.80 9.82 -2.62
N CYS A 35 -1.15 8.70 -2.28
CA CYS A 35 -1.83 7.55 -1.71
C CYS A 35 -2.10 7.83 -0.22
N VAL A 36 -3.36 7.69 0.18
CA VAL A 36 -3.81 7.99 1.56
C VAL A 36 -4.36 6.78 2.29
N TYR A 37 -4.62 5.70 1.57
CA TYR A 37 -5.07 4.46 2.16
C TYR A 37 -4.52 3.26 1.40
N GLY A 38 -4.16 2.20 2.13
CA GLY A 38 -3.86 0.89 1.59
C GLY A 38 -2.62 0.23 2.17
N LYS A 39 -2.49 -1.06 1.95
CA LYS A 39 -1.31 -1.82 2.34
C LYS A 39 -0.15 -1.52 1.41
N THR A 40 0.96 -1.04 1.97
CA THR A 40 2.18 -0.81 1.20
C THR A 40 2.88 -2.12 0.89
N GLU A 41 3.43 -2.19 -0.31
CA GLU A 41 4.34 -3.24 -0.71
C GLU A 41 5.65 -3.09 0.07
N SER A 42 5.95 -4.10 0.90
CA SER A 42 7.15 -4.09 1.75
C SER A 42 8.33 -4.79 1.08
N MET A 43 8.05 -5.75 0.20
CA MET A 43 9.08 -6.53 -0.50
C MET A 43 8.55 -7.08 -1.82
N ILE A 44 9.40 -7.04 -2.84
CA ILE A 44 9.27 -7.82 -4.07
C ILE A 44 10.41 -8.83 -4.12
N SER A 45 10.09 -10.08 -4.42
CA SER A 45 11.09 -11.14 -4.52
C SER A 45 10.91 -11.96 -5.80
N GLU A 46 11.99 -12.19 -6.50
CA GLU A 46 12.06 -13.17 -7.60
C GLU A 46 11.95 -14.60 -7.08
N TYR A 47 12.20 -14.83 -5.79
CA TYR A 47 11.98 -16.11 -5.13
C TYR A 47 10.52 -16.20 -4.67
N CYS A 48 9.83 -17.28 -5.08
CA CYS A 48 8.46 -17.54 -4.66
C CYS A 48 8.45 -18.45 -3.42
N PRO A 49 8.19 -17.91 -2.21
CA PRO A 49 8.12 -18.72 -1.00
C PRO A 49 6.97 -19.72 -1.04
N VAL A 50 5.83 -19.35 -1.63
CA VAL A 50 4.66 -20.23 -1.78
C VAL A 50 5.02 -21.45 -2.65
N GLY A 51 5.61 -21.22 -3.82
CA GLY A 51 6.04 -22.30 -4.70
C GLY A 51 7.09 -23.21 -4.07
N SER A 52 7.99 -22.66 -3.27
CA SER A 52 9.07 -23.41 -2.64
C SER A 52 8.60 -24.25 -1.45
N ILE A 53 7.78 -23.68 -0.57
CA ILE A 53 7.36 -24.35 0.68
C ILE A 53 6.17 -25.28 0.43
N VAL A 54 5.16 -24.80 -0.30
CA VAL A 54 3.89 -25.50 -0.49
C VAL A 54 3.77 -26.11 -1.88
N GLY A 55 4.28 -25.41 -2.90
CA GLY A 55 4.15 -25.80 -4.30
C GLY A 55 5.08 -26.92 -4.79
N GLY A 56 6.01 -27.39 -3.95
CA GLY A 56 6.91 -28.51 -4.26
C GLY A 56 8.21 -28.15 -5.00
N LYS A 57 8.48 -26.89 -5.31
CA LYS A 57 9.71 -26.46 -6.01
C LYS A 57 11.01 -26.88 -5.30
N CYS A 58 11.04 -26.89 -3.96
CA CYS A 58 12.21 -27.33 -3.20
C CYS A 58 12.55 -28.81 -3.35
N SER A 59 11.63 -29.62 -3.86
CA SER A 59 11.80 -31.04 -4.11
C SER A 59 12.14 -31.36 -5.58
N ASN A 60 12.65 -30.37 -6.34
CA ASN A 60 12.94 -30.49 -7.78
C ASN A 60 11.72 -30.93 -8.63
N LYS A 61 10.52 -30.61 -8.17
CA LYS A 61 9.26 -30.86 -8.89
C LYS A 61 8.76 -29.59 -9.54
N GLU A 62 7.92 -29.75 -10.54
CA GLU A 62 7.13 -28.62 -11.05
C GLU A 62 6.22 -28.08 -9.94
N CYS A 63 6.05 -26.74 -9.90
CA CYS A 63 5.20 -26.12 -8.92
C CYS A 63 3.73 -26.49 -9.17
N SER A 64 3.03 -26.95 -8.13
CA SER A 64 1.58 -27.22 -8.19
C SER A 64 0.72 -25.95 -8.27
N ALA A 65 1.33 -24.78 -8.26
CA ALA A 65 0.68 -23.46 -8.34
C ALA A 65 -0.43 -23.24 -7.29
N PRO A 66 -0.20 -23.52 -5.99
CA PRO A 66 -1.24 -23.37 -4.97
C PRO A 66 -1.72 -21.93 -4.83
N CYS A 67 -0.89 -20.94 -5.18
CA CYS A 67 -1.21 -19.52 -5.14
C CYS A 67 -2.34 -19.09 -6.12
N VAL A 68 -2.78 -19.97 -7.00
CA VAL A 68 -3.92 -19.69 -7.90
C VAL A 68 -5.25 -19.85 -7.18
N ASN A 69 -5.33 -20.79 -6.24
CA ASN A 69 -6.58 -21.18 -5.59
C ASN A 69 -6.64 -20.78 -4.10
N ASP A 70 -5.48 -20.58 -3.48
CA ASP A 70 -5.39 -20.36 -2.04
C ASP A 70 -4.73 -19.01 -1.74
N GLU A 71 -5.05 -18.47 -0.58
CA GLU A 71 -4.47 -17.25 -0.03
C GLU A 71 -3.32 -17.59 0.91
N PHE A 72 -2.24 -16.81 0.83
CA PHE A 72 -1.04 -17.03 1.63
C PHE A 72 -0.66 -15.76 2.39
N MET A 73 -0.27 -15.99 3.64
CA MET A 73 0.27 -14.97 4.55
C MET A 73 1.64 -15.40 5.02
N LEU A 74 2.54 -14.45 5.14
CA LEU A 74 3.78 -14.62 5.88
C LEU A 74 3.51 -14.11 7.30
N VAL A 75 3.71 -14.97 8.29
CA VAL A 75 3.53 -14.62 9.70
C VAL A 75 4.90 -14.31 10.30
N ASP A 76 5.06 -13.14 10.90
CA ASP A 76 6.29 -12.77 11.57
C ASP A 76 6.35 -13.29 13.02
N ARG A 77 7.49 -13.06 13.69
CA ARG A 77 7.70 -13.46 15.10
C ARG A 77 6.77 -12.75 16.10
N MET A 78 6.07 -11.71 15.67
CA MET A 78 5.09 -10.95 16.47
C MET A 78 3.64 -11.35 16.15
N ASN A 79 3.44 -12.45 15.40
CA ASN A 79 2.14 -12.89 14.88
C ASN A 79 1.41 -11.83 14.06
N LYS A 80 2.15 -11.08 13.25
CA LYS A 80 1.56 -10.18 12.26
C LYS A 80 1.52 -10.86 10.90
N ASP A 81 0.38 -10.76 10.22
CA ASP A 81 0.11 -11.39 8.93
C ASP A 81 0.45 -10.41 7.80
N PHE A 82 1.39 -10.81 6.94
CA PHE A 82 1.79 -10.08 5.75
C PHE A 82 1.23 -10.79 4.53
N ARG A 83 0.34 -10.17 3.79
CA ARG A 83 -0.25 -10.74 2.59
C ARG A 83 0.82 -11.04 1.55
N VAL A 84 0.82 -12.25 1.00
CA VAL A 84 1.70 -12.66 -0.10
C VAL A 84 0.88 -12.84 -1.36
N LEU A 85 1.13 -12.03 -2.37
CA LEU A 85 0.60 -12.18 -3.71
C LEU A 85 1.70 -12.63 -4.67
N THR A 86 1.33 -13.37 -5.70
CA THR A 86 2.27 -13.81 -6.74
C THR A 86 1.76 -13.42 -8.11
N ASP A 87 2.67 -13.07 -9.01
CA ASP A 87 2.33 -12.81 -10.41
C ASP A 87 2.54 -14.03 -11.32
N LYS A 88 2.21 -13.88 -12.59
CA LYS A 88 2.39 -14.90 -13.61
C LYS A 88 3.85 -15.34 -13.85
N PHE A 89 4.82 -14.56 -13.37
CA PHE A 89 6.25 -14.86 -13.43
C PHE A 89 6.77 -15.50 -12.15
N CYS A 90 5.88 -15.83 -11.21
CA CYS A 90 6.21 -16.36 -9.89
C CYS A 90 7.02 -15.39 -9.01
N ARG A 91 6.95 -14.08 -9.24
CA ARG A 91 7.47 -13.10 -8.29
C ARG A 91 6.49 -12.97 -7.13
N ALA A 92 7.02 -12.85 -5.94
CA ALA A 92 6.24 -12.67 -4.73
C ALA A 92 6.24 -11.19 -4.30
N TYR A 93 5.07 -10.68 -4.02
CA TYR A 93 4.82 -9.34 -3.48
C TYR A 93 4.32 -9.50 -2.05
N ILE A 94 5.07 -8.98 -1.10
CA ILE A 94 4.73 -9.06 0.33
C ILE A 94 4.25 -7.69 0.76
N TYR A 95 3.00 -7.62 1.20
CA TYR A 95 2.35 -6.38 1.63
C TYR A 95 2.41 -6.24 3.15
N ASN A 96 2.48 -5.01 3.62
CA ASN A 96 2.49 -4.72 5.05
C ASN A 96 1.23 -5.26 5.74
N SER A 97 1.36 -5.68 6.99
CA SER A 97 0.26 -6.23 7.79
C SER A 97 -0.85 -5.22 8.07
N ALA A 98 -0.48 -3.95 8.28
CA ALA A 98 -1.44 -2.87 8.54
C ALA A 98 -1.45 -1.87 7.36
N PRO A 99 -2.63 -1.47 6.86
CA PRO A 99 -2.73 -0.45 5.84
C PRO A 99 -2.33 0.93 6.38
N ILE A 100 -1.75 1.75 5.52
CA ILE A 100 -1.64 3.18 5.77
C ILE A 100 -3.06 3.77 5.81
N ASN A 101 -3.30 4.67 6.76
CA ASN A 101 -4.50 5.47 6.80
C ASN A 101 -4.16 6.94 7.10
N LEU A 102 -4.24 7.78 6.08
CA LEU A 102 -4.02 9.23 6.13
C LEU A 102 -5.30 9.99 5.75
N ILE A 103 -6.47 9.37 5.91
CA ILE A 103 -7.75 9.98 5.53
C ILE A 103 -8.01 11.26 6.33
N ASP A 104 -7.62 11.29 7.60
CA ASP A 104 -7.79 12.47 8.45
C ASP A 104 -6.93 13.66 8.02
N GLU A 105 -5.80 13.38 7.36
CA GLU A 105 -4.88 14.39 6.87
C GLU A 105 -5.27 14.95 5.48
N MET A 106 -6.29 14.38 4.83
CA MET A 106 -6.65 14.74 3.45
C MET A 106 -7.06 16.21 3.30
N GLU A 107 -7.75 16.80 4.27
CA GLU A 107 -8.17 18.21 4.20
C GLU A 107 -6.93 19.13 4.23
N GLU A 108 -6.01 18.91 5.18
CA GLU A 108 -4.76 19.65 5.22
C GLU A 108 -3.95 19.49 3.93
N LEU A 109 -3.82 18.25 3.46
CA LEU A 109 -3.07 17.93 2.24
C LEU A 109 -3.68 18.61 1.00
N LYS A 110 -5.02 18.65 0.90
CA LYS A 110 -5.75 19.33 -0.16
C LYS A 110 -5.48 20.84 -0.15
N GLU A 111 -5.57 21.47 1.01
CA GLU A 111 -5.25 22.90 1.17
C GLU A 111 -3.81 23.23 0.78
N LYS A 112 -2.88 22.30 1.04
CA LYS A 112 -1.46 22.44 0.67
C LYS A 112 -1.18 22.19 -0.82
N GLY A 113 -2.12 21.61 -1.57
CA GLY A 113 -2.01 21.46 -3.02
C GLY A 113 -1.96 20.04 -3.55
N VAL A 114 -2.32 19.05 -2.74
CA VAL A 114 -2.66 17.71 -3.24
C VAL A 114 -4.02 17.80 -3.91
N SER A 115 -4.13 17.36 -5.14
CA SER A 115 -5.34 17.47 -5.96
C SER A 115 -6.01 16.14 -6.24
N SER A 116 -5.34 15.03 -5.97
CA SER A 116 -5.94 13.70 -6.10
C SER A 116 -5.43 12.76 -5.00
N PHE A 117 -6.34 11.92 -4.51
CA PHE A 117 -6.05 10.94 -3.48
C PHE A 117 -6.30 9.54 -4.03
N ARG A 118 -5.35 8.61 -3.76
CA ARG A 118 -5.44 7.22 -4.18
C ARG A 118 -5.69 6.34 -2.96
N PHE A 119 -6.56 5.37 -3.14
CA PHE A 119 -6.88 4.30 -2.20
C PHE A 119 -6.50 2.98 -2.86
N ASP A 120 -5.59 2.23 -2.27
CA ASP A 120 -5.12 0.95 -2.77
C ASP A 120 -5.75 -0.18 -1.94
N PHE A 121 -6.76 -0.84 -2.49
CA PHE A 121 -7.40 -2.01 -1.90
C PHE A 121 -6.72 -3.27 -2.44
N ILE A 122 -6.16 -4.11 -1.58
CA ILE A 122 -5.37 -5.29 -1.95
C ILE A 122 -6.12 -6.59 -1.61
N ASP A 123 -6.63 -6.68 -0.40
CA ASP A 123 -7.31 -7.87 0.15
C ASP A 123 -8.54 -7.48 0.99
N GLU A 124 -8.94 -6.21 0.96
CA GLU A 124 -10.14 -5.76 1.63
C GLU A 124 -11.39 -6.30 0.93
N GLY A 125 -12.31 -6.87 1.72
CA GLY A 125 -13.60 -7.30 1.25
C GLY A 125 -14.55 -6.13 0.95
N GLU A 126 -15.66 -6.42 0.27
CA GLU A 126 -16.65 -5.41 -0.13
C GLU A 126 -17.16 -4.58 1.07
N GLU A 127 -17.42 -5.22 2.21
CA GLU A 127 -17.91 -4.52 3.41
C GLU A 127 -16.84 -3.58 3.99
N GLU A 128 -15.58 -4.02 3.99
CA GLU A 128 -14.47 -3.18 4.45
C GLU A 128 -14.27 -1.95 3.56
N VAL A 129 -14.36 -2.13 2.25
CA VAL A 129 -14.30 -1.02 1.30
C VAL A 129 -15.45 -0.03 1.56
N LYS A 130 -16.67 -0.53 1.81
CA LYS A 130 -17.82 0.32 2.17
C LYS A 130 -17.60 1.10 3.45
N GLU A 131 -17.06 0.46 4.50
CA GLU A 131 -16.71 1.13 5.75
C GLU A 131 -15.72 2.28 5.54
N ILE A 132 -14.66 2.05 4.75
CA ILE A 132 -13.65 3.07 4.45
C ILE A 132 -14.26 4.23 3.65
N LEU A 133 -15.12 3.94 2.68
CA LEU A 133 -15.81 4.96 1.90
C LEU A 133 -16.82 5.75 2.74
N ASN A 134 -17.49 5.12 3.71
CA ASN A 134 -18.37 5.80 4.66
C ASN A 134 -17.56 6.68 5.63
N TYR A 135 -16.43 6.19 6.12
CA TYR A 135 -15.51 7.01 6.91
C TYR A 135 -15.04 8.25 6.15
N LEU A 136 -14.73 8.10 4.88
CA LEU A 136 -14.35 9.24 4.04
C LEU A 136 -15.48 10.29 3.93
N LYS A 137 -16.75 9.86 3.86
CA LYS A 137 -17.92 10.75 3.70
C LYS A 137 -18.38 11.35 5.03
N GLU A 138 -18.51 10.53 6.05
CA GLU A 138 -19.23 10.83 7.28
C GLU A 138 -18.29 11.02 8.48
N LYS A 139 -17.01 10.74 8.33
CA LYS A 139 -16.00 10.76 9.42
C LYS A 139 -16.37 9.82 10.57
N THR A 140 -17.15 8.78 10.30
CA THR A 140 -17.48 7.74 11.28
C THR A 140 -16.21 6.96 11.64
N PRO A 141 -15.78 6.88 12.91
CA PRO A 141 -14.56 6.19 13.28
C PRO A 141 -14.54 4.74 12.78
N LEU A 142 -13.41 4.32 12.22
CA LEU A 142 -13.18 2.93 11.86
C LEU A 142 -12.87 2.14 13.13
N GLU A 143 -13.79 1.32 13.56
CA GLU A 143 -13.62 0.50 14.77
C GLU A 143 -12.78 -0.75 14.50
N ASN A 144 -11.97 -1.14 15.48
CA ASN A 144 -11.28 -2.44 15.56
C ASN A 144 -10.25 -2.79 14.48
N LYS A 145 -9.67 -1.82 13.77
CA LYS A 145 -8.60 -2.08 12.79
C LYS A 145 -7.29 -1.41 13.20
N GLU A 146 -6.19 -2.16 13.04
CA GLU A 146 -4.86 -1.59 13.16
C GLU A 146 -4.53 -0.82 11.86
N TYR A 147 -4.21 0.46 12.00
CA TYR A 147 -3.73 1.32 10.92
C TYR A 147 -2.34 1.85 11.23
N THR A 148 -1.58 2.14 10.20
CA THR A 148 -0.30 2.83 10.34
C THR A 148 -0.36 4.19 9.64
N LYS A 149 0.46 5.12 10.09
CA LYS A 149 0.73 6.37 9.35
C LYS A 149 1.91 6.20 8.38
N GLY A 150 2.48 5.00 8.29
CA GLY A 150 3.66 4.72 7.47
C GLY A 150 4.81 5.67 7.79
N HIS A 151 5.55 6.08 6.78
CA HIS A 151 6.66 7.03 6.91
C HIS A 151 6.20 8.48 7.13
N TYR A 152 4.91 8.78 6.96
CA TYR A 152 4.38 10.14 7.08
C TYR A 152 4.78 10.85 8.38
N ARG A 153 4.80 10.14 9.52
CA ARG A 153 5.21 10.71 10.81
C ARG A 153 6.71 10.64 11.09
N ARG A 154 7.39 9.58 10.65
CA ARG A 154 8.77 9.29 11.11
C ARG A 154 9.82 9.39 10.01
N GLY A 155 9.46 9.26 8.74
CA GLY A 155 10.41 9.15 7.63
C GLY A 155 11.02 7.74 7.53
N VAL A 156 11.89 7.56 6.54
CA VAL A 156 12.76 6.39 6.41
C VAL A 156 14.07 6.74 7.13
N GLU A 157 14.44 5.96 8.13
CA GLU A 157 15.72 6.07 8.83
C GLU A 157 16.81 5.27 8.09
#